data_dc019cfefe1653a328dca4425e16a49c
#
_entry.id   dc019cfefe1653a328dca4425e16a49c
#
_cell.length_a   1.000
_cell.length_b   1.000
_cell.length_c   1.000
_cell.angle_alpha   90.00
_cell.angle_beta   90.00
_cell.angle_gamma   90.00
#
_symmetry.space_group_name_H-M   'P 1'
#
loop_
_entity.id
_entity.type
_entity.pdbx_description
1 polymer ?
#
loop_
_entity_poly.entity_id
_entity_poly.type
_entity_poly.pdbx_seq_one_letter_code
_entity_poly.pdbx_strand_id
1 'polypeptide(L)'
;ILRVVRQMPELLDWYDMYANNSGSFGEFVWKGIDKASGIRRVAEYYGASMEDTIAFGDSMNDAAAIDAAGTGVVMGDSPDELKEMADLVTGTLEEEGIARALQKLHLTKKQEN
;
A
#
# COMPACT_ATOMS: atom_id res chain seq x y z
N ILE A 1 11.10 -15.46 10.05
CA ILE A 1 9.89 -14.97 10.76
C ILE A 1 8.89 -16.09 11.01
N LEU A 2 8.68 -17.01 10.08
CA LEU A 2 7.76 -18.15 10.26
C LEU A 2 8.14 -19.05 11.44
N ARG A 3 9.44 -19.23 11.70
CA ARG A 3 9.92 -20.00 12.85
C ARG A 3 9.50 -19.35 14.16
N VAL A 4 9.60 -18.03 14.25
CA VAL A 4 9.18 -17.27 15.44
C VAL A 4 7.69 -17.47 15.70
N VAL A 5 6.85 -17.35 14.67
CA VAL A 5 5.41 -17.56 14.78
C VAL A 5 5.07 -18.97 15.23
N ARG A 6 5.77 -19.99 14.73
CA ARG A 6 5.54 -21.39 15.14
C ARG A 6 5.88 -21.63 16.60
N GLN A 7 6.89 -20.94 17.13
CA GLN A 7 7.32 -21.07 18.54
C GLN A 7 6.47 -20.21 19.48
N MET A 8 5.92 -19.10 18.97
CA MET A 8 5.14 -18.14 19.75
C MET A 8 3.85 -17.76 18.98
N PRO A 9 2.93 -18.74 18.82
CA PRO A 9 1.71 -18.47 18.03
C PRO A 9 0.82 -17.39 18.64
N GLU A 10 0.94 -17.14 19.95
CA GLU A 10 0.22 -16.08 20.65
C GLU A 10 0.53 -14.67 20.12
N LEU A 11 1.65 -14.49 19.39
CA LEU A 11 1.94 -13.21 18.75
C LEU A 11 0.84 -12.80 17.77
N LEU A 12 0.20 -13.75 17.11
CA LEU A 12 -0.88 -13.48 16.17
C LEU A 12 -2.19 -13.05 16.83
N ASP A 13 -2.28 -13.14 18.17
CA ASP A 13 -3.43 -12.59 18.91
C ASP A 13 -3.37 -11.06 18.96
N TRP A 14 -2.18 -10.48 18.91
CA TRP A 14 -1.93 -9.05 19.07
C TRP A 14 -1.44 -8.35 17.81
N TYR A 15 -0.81 -9.12 16.91
CA TYR A 15 -0.15 -8.59 15.71
C TYR A 15 -0.64 -9.27 14.45
N ASP A 16 -0.73 -8.52 13.40
CA ASP A 16 -0.74 -9.06 12.04
C ASP A 16 0.71 -9.26 11.58
N MET A 17 0.95 -10.30 10.80
CA MET A 17 2.27 -10.61 10.26
C MET A 17 2.26 -10.52 8.74
N TYR A 18 3.21 -9.79 8.21
CA TYR A 18 3.46 -9.72 6.78
C TYR A 18 4.85 -10.29 6.49
N ALA A 19 4.93 -11.26 5.59
CA ALA A 19 6.18 -11.91 5.24
C ALA A 19 6.41 -11.86 3.73
N ASN A 20 7.69 -11.84 3.32
CA ASN A 20 8.03 -11.99 1.91
C ASN A 20 7.78 -13.43 1.44
N ASN A 21 7.86 -13.65 0.11
CA ASN A 21 7.55 -14.97 -0.49
C ASN A 21 8.41 -16.11 0.05
N SER A 22 9.67 -15.84 0.40
CA SER A 22 10.58 -16.88 0.94
C SER A 22 10.37 -17.13 2.44
N GLY A 23 9.63 -16.26 3.14
CA GLY A 23 9.49 -16.33 4.59
C GLY A 23 10.75 -15.95 5.37
N SER A 24 11.79 -15.44 4.70
CA SER A 24 13.05 -15.05 5.33
C SER A 24 12.99 -13.69 6.02
N PHE A 25 12.06 -12.85 5.61
CA PHE A 25 11.84 -11.53 6.16
C PHE A 25 10.36 -11.29 6.38
N GLY A 26 10.03 -10.53 7.42
CA GLY A 26 8.65 -10.13 7.65
C GLY A 26 8.58 -9.08 8.76
N GLU A 27 7.39 -8.59 8.99
CA GLU A 27 7.13 -7.60 10.03
C GLU A 27 5.86 -7.94 10.81
N PHE A 28 5.83 -7.54 12.07
CA PHE A 28 4.64 -7.58 12.91
C PHE A 28 4.09 -6.17 13.07
N VAL A 29 2.79 -6.04 12.89
CA VAL A 29 2.08 -4.78 13.04
C VAL A 29 0.93 -4.98 14.03
N TRP A 30 0.72 -4.05 14.95
CA TRP A 30 -0.40 -4.11 15.88
C TRP A 30 -1.71 -4.30 15.13
N LYS A 31 -2.55 -5.22 15.59
CA LYS A 31 -3.90 -5.37 15.05
C LYS A 31 -4.68 -4.06 15.19
N GLY A 32 -5.44 -3.72 14.15
CA GLY A 32 -6.22 -2.50 14.09
C GLY A 32 -5.43 -1.25 13.71
N ILE A 33 -4.10 -1.37 13.57
CA ILE A 33 -3.24 -0.31 13.05
C ILE A 33 -2.68 -0.79 11.72
N ASP A 34 -3.03 -0.12 10.65
CA ASP A 34 -2.55 -0.42 9.30
C ASP A 34 -2.27 0.89 8.55
N LYS A 35 -1.83 0.78 7.30
CA LYS A 35 -1.56 1.96 6.48
C LYS A 35 -2.83 2.77 6.20
N ALA A 36 -3.98 2.12 6.15
CA ALA A 36 -5.27 2.80 5.97
C ALA A 36 -5.60 3.70 7.16
N SER A 37 -5.38 3.22 8.39
CA SER A 37 -5.62 4.02 9.60
C SER A 37 -4.71 5.25 9.64
N GLY A 38 -3.47 5.11 9.19
CA GLY A 38 -2.54 6.23 9.07
C GLY A 38 -3.01 7.29 8.07
N ILE A 39 -3.47 6.86 6.91
CA ILE A 39 -4.01 7.77 5.88
C ILE A 39 -5.23 8.53 6.42
N ARG A 40 -6.15 7.84 7.11
CA ARG A 40 -7.33 8.47 7.71
C ARG A 40 -6.95 9.57 8.70
N ARG A 41 -5.97 9.30 9.57
CA ARG A 41 -5.53 10.30 10.54
C ARG A 41 -4.93 11.52 9.88
N VAL A 42 -4.12 11.33 8.86
CA VAL A 42 -3.53 12.45 8.09
C VAL A 42 -4.63 13.23 7.36
N ALA A 43 -5.56 12.55 6.71
CA ALA A 43 -6.67 13.21 6.02
C ALA A 43 -7.52 14.04 7.00
N GLU A 44 -7.87 13.49 8.16
CA GLU A 44 -8.59 14.21 9.21
C GLU A 44 -7.85 15.46 9.68
N TYR A 45 -6.54 15.33 9.89
CA TYR A 45 -5.69 16.45 10.31
C TYR A 45 -5.76 17.61 9.32
N TYR A 46 -5.78 17.32 8.02
CA TYR A 46 -5.86 18.36 6.97
C TYR A 46 -7.30 18.74 6.59
N GLY A 47 -8.29 18.14 7.22
CA GLY A 47 -9.70 18.41 6.85
C GLY A 47 -10.10 17.84 5.49
N ALA A 48 -9.38 16.84 4.98
CA ALA A 48 -9.68 16.17 3.72
C ALA A 48 -10.52 14.92 3.97
N SER A 49 -11.29 14.50 2.95
CA SER A 49 -11.97 13.21 3.00
C SER A 49 -11.09 12.10 2.42
N MET A 50 -11.43 10.85 2.71
CA MET A 50 -10.70 9.70 2.12
C MET A 50 -10.80 9.69 0.59
N GLU A 51 -11.88 10.20 0.02
CA GLU A 51 -12.04 10.31 -1.44
C GLU A 51 -10.99 11.22 -2.09
N ASP A 52 -10.41 12.14 -1.33
CA ASP A 52 -9.38 13.05 -1.80
C ASP A 52 -7.98 12.47 -1.72
N THR A 53 -7.83 11.24 -1.24
CA THR A 53 -6.53 10.60 -1.01
C THR A 53 -6.13 9.70 -2.17
N ILE A 54 -4.83 9.62 -2.40
CA ILE A 54 -4.23 8.70 -3.35
C ILE A 54 -3.17 7.88 -2.62
N ALA A 55 -3.26 6.56 -2.73
CA ALA A 55 -2.27 5.66 -2.16
C ALA A 55 -1.52 4.91 -3.26
N PHE A 56 -0.22 4.79 -3.10
CA PHE A 56 0.65 3.98 -3.94
C PHE A 56 1.11 2.76 -3.17
N GLY A 57 1.18 1.62 -3.82
CA GLY A 57 1.63 0.39 -3.18
C GLY A 57 2.25 -0.60 -4.15
N ASP A 58 3.07 -1.52 -3.61
CA ASP A 58 3.75 -2.55 -4.38
C ASP A 58 3.74 -3.93 -3.71
N SER A 59 3.23 -4.05 -2.50
CA SER A 59 3.18 -5.30 -1.76
C SER A 59 1.89 -5.46 -0.97
N MET A 60 1.62 -6.65 -0.47
CA MET A 60 0.35 -6.95 0.20
C MET A 60 0.15 -6.18 1.51
N ASN A 61 1.22 -5.68 2.15
CA ASN A 61 1.08 -4.81 3.31
C ASN A 61 0.49 -3.44 2.97
N ASP A 62 0.40 -3.10 1.68
CA ASP A 62 -0.24 -1.88 1.20
C ASP A 62 -1.73 -2.07 0.89
N ALA A 63 -2.23 -3.31 0.94
CA ALA A 63 -3.59 -3.64 0.51
C ALA A 63 -4.66 -2.79 1.20
N ALA A 64 -4.56 -2.61 2.51
CA ALA A 64 -5.53 -1.80 3.25
C ALA A 64 -5.52 -0.33 2.81
N ALA A 65 -4.35 0.22 2.53
CA ALA A 65 -4.21 1.60 2.03
C ALA A 65 -4.80 1.75 0.63
N ILE A 66 -4.52 0.79 -0.26
CA ILE A 66 -5.03 0.78 -1.64
C ILE A 66 -6.56 0.71 -1.66
N ASP A 67 -7.13 -0.14 -0.80
CA ASP A 67 -8.58 -0.30 -0.70
C ASP A 67 -9.27 0.94 -0.12
N ALA A 68 -8.69 1.54 0.91
CA ALA A 68 -9.29 2.65 1.65
C ALA A 68 -9.14 4.02 0.98
N ALA A 69 -8.08 4.23 0.21
CA ALA A 69 -7.85 5.51 -0.47
C ALA A 69 -8.92 5.81 -1.53
N GLY A 70 -9.14 7.08 -1.80
CA GLY A 70 -10.01 7.50 -2.89
C GLY A 70 -9.53 6.98 -4.25
N THR A 71 -8.22 6.94 -4.45
CA THR A 71 -7.59 6.32 -5.62
C THR A 71 -6.42 5.44 -5.16
N GLY A 72 -6.51 4.15 -5.44
CA GLY A 72 -5.43 3.20 -5.18
C GLY A 72 -4.60 2.94 -6.44
N VAL A 73 -3.32 3.22 -6.40
CA VAL A 73 -2.37 3.02 -7.50
C VAL A 73 -1.39 1.93 -7.13
N VAL A 74 -1.27 0.92 -7.96
CA VAL A 74 -0.41 -0.24 -7.72
C VAL A 74 0.68 -0.31 -8.78
N MET A 75 1.90 -0.58 -8.34
CA MET A 75 3.06 -0.69 -9.23
C MET A 75 2.97 -1.92 -10.13
N GLY A 76 3.53 -1.82 -11.33
CA GLY A 76 3.35 -2.82 -12.38
C GLY A 76 3.94 -4.21 -12.10
N ASP A 77 4.90 -4.32 -11.19
CA ASP A 77 5.54 -5.57 -10.77
C ASP A 77 5.01 -6.12 -9.44
N SER A 78 3.89 -5.61 -8.98
CA SER A 78 3.23 -6.03 -7.74
C SER A 78 2.54 -7.39 -7.89
N PRO A 79 2.21 -8.07 -6.76
CA PRO A 79 1.39 -9.28 -6.82
C PRO A 79 0.05 -9.05 -7.50
N ASP A 80 -0.44 -10.06 -8.23
CA ASP A 80 -1.70 -9.97 -8.97
C ASP A 80 -2.89 -9.65 -8.07
N GLU A 81 -2.92 -10.19 -6.85
CA GLU A 81 -3.96 -9.89 -5.87
C GLU A 81 -4.05 -8.39 -5.56
N LEU A 82 -2.89 -7.72 -5.43
CA LEU A 82 -2.86 -6.29 -5.17
C LEU A 82 -3.32 -5.50 -6.40
N LYS A 83 -2.90 -5.91 -7.59
CA LYS A 83 -3.31 -5.28 -8.85
C LYS A 83 -4.83 -5.31 -9.05
N GLU A 84 -5.47 -6.40 -8.64
CA GLU A 84 -6.93 -6.56 -8.74
C GLU A 84 -7.69 -5.55 -7.88
N MET A 85 -7.09 -5.09 -6.79
CA MET A 85 -7.68 -4.10 -5.89
C MET A 85 -7.51 -2.67 -6.38
N ALA A 86 -6.62 -2.42 -7.32
CA ALA A 86 -6.21 -1.08 -7.73
C ALA A 86 -7.25 -0.39 -8.61
N ASP A 87 -7.37 0.92 -8.46
CA ASP A 87 -8.06 1.76 -9.43
C ASP A 87 -7.19 2.01 -10.66
N LEU A 88 -5.89 2.02 -10.46
CA LEU A 88 -4.90 2.21 -11.53
C LEU A 88 -3.69 1.32 -11.27
N VAL A 89 -3.29 0.52 -12.25
CA VAL A 89 -2.01 -0.17 -12.26
C VAL A 89 -1.08 0.64 -13.16
N THR A 90 0.03 1.10 -12.58
CA THR A 90 1.02 1.91 -13.29
C THR A 90 2.23 1.07 -13.71
N GLY A 91 3.26 1.71 -14.27
CA GLY A 91 4.51 1.04 -14.61
C GLY A 91 5.31 0.61 -13.39
N THR A 92 6.43 -0.06 -13.64
CA THR A 92 7.40 -0.43 -12.61
C THR A 92 8.21 0.78 -12.16
N LEU A 93 9.06 0.61 -11.14
CA LEU A 93 9.96 1.66 -10.68
C LEU A 93 10.90 2.12 -11.82
N GLU A 94 11.46 1.17 -12.57
CA GLU A 94 12.34 1.45 -13.71
C GLU A 94 11.62 2.20 -14.84
N GLU A 95 10.32 2.00 -14.96
CA GLU A 95 9.47 2.67 -15.94
C GLU A 95 8.93 4.01 -15.44
N GLU A 96 9.42 4.49 -14.30
CA GLU A 96 8.95 5.71 -13.66
C GLU A 96 7.44 5.68 -13.35
N GLY A 97 6.97 4.56 -12.83
CA GLY A 97 5.53 4.31 -12.61
C GLY A 97 4.83 5.35 -11.77
N ILE A 98 5.47 5.84 -10.69
CA ILE A 98 4.88 6.88 -9.83
C ILE A 98 4.69 8.18 -10.60
N ALA A 99 5.72 8.64 -11.31
CA ALA A 99 5.65 9.87 -12.11
C ALA A 99 4.58 9.77 -13.21
N ARG A 100 4.51 8.64 -13.90
CA ARG A 100 3.50 8.39 -14.92
C ARG A 100 2.08 8.41 -14.36
N ALA A 101 1.87 7.80 -13.19
CA ALA A 101 0.56 7.81 -12.55
C ALA A 101 0.14 9.22 -12.14
N LEU A 102 1.05 10.01 -11.59
CA LEU A 102 0.77 11.40 -11.21
C LEU A 102 0.41 12.25 -12.42
N GLN A 103 1.07 12.05 -13.56
CA GLN A 103 0.72 12.72 -14.82
C GLN A 103 -0.66 12.29 -15.31
N LYS A 104 -0.95 11.01 -15.30
CA LYS A 104 -2.24 10.45 -15.72
C LYS A 104 -3.39 10.96 -14.88
N LEU A 105 -3.16 11.17 -13.58
CA LEU A 105 -4.14 11.71 -12.64
C LEU A 105 -4.17 13.25 -12.62
N HIS A 106 -3.42 13.90 -13.50
CA HIS A 106 -3.34 15.36 -13.63
C HIS A 106 -2.82 16.08 -12.38
N LEU A 107 -1.92 15.43 -11.64
CA LEU A 107 -1.35 15.96 -10.40
C LEU A 107 0.01 16.61 -10.58
N THR A 108 0.60 16.50 -11.77
CA THR A 108 1.86 17.15 -12.12
C THR A 108 1.67 17.97 -13.38
N LYS A 109 2.47 19.02 -13.52
CA LYS A 109 2.49 19.81 -14.76
C LYS A 109 3.04 18.94 -15.89
N LYS A 110 2.40 19.00 -17.06
CA LYS A 110 3.00 18.46 -18.27
C LYS A 110 4.35 19.13 -18.50
N GLN A 111 5.40 18.33 -18.79
CA GLN A 111 6.62 18.90 -19.30
C GLN A 111 6.32 19.53 -20.66
N GLU A 112 6.54 20.84 -20.75
CA GLU A 112 6.56 21.51 -22.02
C GLU A 112 7.89 21.19 -22.73
N ASN A 113 7.78 20.58 -23.86
CA ASN A 113 8.93 20.39 -24.74
C ASN A 113 9.07 21.57 -25.69
#